data_20af497dbd9a721fc78c8501201d413e
#
_entry.id   20af497dbd9a721fc78c8501201d413e
#
_cell.length_a   1.000
_cell.length_b   1.000
_cell.length_c   1.000
_cell.angle_alpha   90.00
_cell.angle_beta   90.00
_cell.angle_gamma   90.00
#
_symmetry.space_group_name_H-M   'P 1'
#
loop_
_entity.id
_entity.type
_entity.pdbx_description
1 polymer ?
#
loop_
_entity_poly.entity_id
_entity_poly.type
_entity_poly.pdbx_seq_one_letter_code
_entity_poly.pdbx_strand_id
1 'polypeptide(L)'
;MTHRKTISLFLLAALLLPVSATASDFFTKRENQINMTGTLNSRYAWQLELSYQHRLLPFVDVGIGAGMLKQWYDDAEVASGDVAYKEYTSWRLSEDDYRVQKLFARPYVQVSTPELWHSGSCHFRLNTQAGVMLMLPYESVGITYLNGRPHEEEYKIHSTSKGQWAVPFVRPAVEMGIEDLGFSMGAEFSTLDIYSFRRNIRFHNVSMDGMYEKKRFTWGVFLNLSYSF
;
A
#
# COMPACT_ATOMS: atom_id res chain seq x y z
N MET A 1 -12.15 -29.62 9.62
CA MET A 1 -12.65 -28.40 10.28
C MET A 1 -11.85 -27.96 11.50
N THR A 2 -10.70 -28.53 11.80
CA THR A 2 -9.92 -28.36 13.04
C THR A 2 -8.77 -27.33 12.95
N HIS A 3 -8.28 -27.00 11.76
CA HIS A 3 -7.12 -26.08 11.62
C HIS A 3 -7.42 -24.58 11.84
N ARG A 4 -8.68 -24.15 11.73
CA ARG A 4 -9.03 -22.72 11.93
C ARG A 4 -9.02 -22.27 13.40
N LYS A 5 -9.24 -23.20 14.34
CA LYS A 5 -9.27 -22.88 15.78
C LYS A 5 -7.87 -22.75 16.39
N THR A 6 -6.87 -23.42 15.80
CA THR A 6 -5.49 -23.42 16.34
C THR A 6 -4.77 -22.11 16.06
N ILE A 7 -5.02 -21.47 14.91
CA ILE A 7 -4.39 -20.17 14.55
C ILE A 7 -4.94 -19.03 15.45
N SER A 8 -6.23 -19.06 15.78
CA SER A 8 -6.83 -18.07 16.70
C SER A 8 -6.29 -18.19 18.13
N LEU A 9 -5.95 -19.40 18.57
CA LEU A 9 -5.41 -19.64 19.92
C LEU A 9 -3.96 -19.18 20.04
N PHE A 10 -3.14 -19.32 18.99
CA PHE A 10 -1.77 -18.82 18.95
C PHE A 10 -1.69 -17.29 18.93
N LEU A 11 -2.59 -16.64 18.21
CA LEU A 11 -2.72 -15.18 18.21
C LEU A 11 -3.18 -14.64 19.57
N LEU A 12 -4.09 -15.33 20.24
CA LEU A 12 -4.55 -14.96 21.58
C LEU A 12 -3.49 -15.24 22.66
N ALA A 13 -2.72 -16.32 22.53
CA ALA A 13 -1.64 -16.66 23.46
C ALA A 13 -0.44 -15.70 23.32
N ALA A 14 -0.14 -15.21 22.13
CA ALA A 14 0.88 -14.18 21.91
C ALA A 14 0.48 -12.82 22.51
N LEU A 15 -0.82 -12.54 22.65
CA LEU A 15 -1.36 -11.36 23.32
C LEU A 15 -1.38 -11.49 24.87
N LEU A 16 -1.26 -12.71 25.39
CA LEU A 16 -1.37 -13.01 26.83
C LEU A 16 -0.03 -13.38 27.51
N LEU A 17 1.11 -13.22 26.82
CA LEU A 17 2.41 -13.38 27.47
C LEU A 17 2.50 -12.37 28.63
N PRO A 18 2.65 -12.83 29.90
CA PRO A 18 2.79 -11.94 31.03
C PRO A 18 4.09 -11.17 30.87
N VAL A 19 3.97 -9.93 30.47
CA VAL A 19 5.09 -9.02 30.38
C VAL A 19 5.44 -8.60 31.79
N SER A 20 6.38 -9.29 32.41
CA SER A 20 7.10 -8.83 33.60
C SER A 20 8.16 -7.76 33.25
N ALA A 21 7.89 -6.93 32.27
CA ALA A 21 8.66 -5.71 32.07
C ALA A 21 8.28 -4.73 33.17
N THR A 22 9.24 -4.26 33.92
CA THR A 22 9.05 -3.23 34.94
C THR A 22 8.39 -2.03 34.28
N ALA A 23 7.21 -1.68 34.75
CA ALA A 23 6.37 -0.62 34.16
C ALA A 23 7.05 0.77 34.12
N SER A 24 8.17 0.94 34.78
CA SER A 24 8.92 2.20 34.86
C SER A 24 9.51 2.65 33.51
N ASP A 25 9.95 1.73 32.65
CA ASP A 25 10.62 2.11 31.38
C ASP A 25 9.62 2.43 30.27
N PHE A 26 8.34 2.07 30.46
CA PHE A 26 7.27 2.34 29.49
C PHE A 26 6.75 3.78 29.53
N PHE A 27 6.90 4.49 30.66
CA PHE A 27 6.32 5.81 30.84
C PHE A 27 7.21 6.97 30.33
N THR A 28 8.44 6.70 29.95
CA THR A 28 9.38 7.73 29.47
C THR A 28 9.38 7.96 27.98
N LYS A 29 8.71 7.09 27.21
CA LYS A 29 8.71 7.20 25.74
C LYS A 29 7.73 8.27 25.27
N ARG A 30 8.18 9.14 24.38
CA ARG A 30 7.39 10.20 23.78
C ARG A 30 6.11 9.66 23.13
N GLU A 31 5.02 10.42 23.26
CA GLU A 31 3.68 9.99 22.85
C GLU A 31 3.43 10.10 21.34
N ASN A 32 4.22 10.93 20.68
CA ASN A 32 4.01 11.28 19.28
C ASN A 32 5.19 10.85 18.42
N GLN A 33 4.90 10.43 17.19
CA GLN A 33 5.91 10.00 16.25
C GLN A 33 5.53 10.39 14.81
N ILE A 34 6.51 10.87 14.07
CA ILE A 34 6.40 11.06 12.62
C ILE A 34 7.23 9.97 11.95
N ASN A 35 6.67 9.37 10.89
CA ASN A 35 7.30 8.28 10.17
C ASN A 35 7.37 8.60 8.68
N MET A 36 8.49 8.23 8.05
CA MET A 36 8.65 8.19 6.60
C MET A 36 8.91 6.76 6.17
N THR A 37 8.01 6.20 5.37
CA THR A 37 8.06 4.80 4.96
C THR A 37 8.20 4.68 3.44
N GLY A 38 9.20 3.92 3.00
CA GLY A 38 9.35 3.47 1.62
C GLY A 38 9.02 1.99 1.50
N THR A 39 8.17 1.60 0.55
CA THR A 39 7.77 0.20 0.32
C THR A 39 8.01 -0.18 -1.13
N LEU A 40 8.58 -1.37 -1.36
CA LEU A 40 8.69 -2.01 -2.66
C LEU A 40 7.80 -3.25 -2.68
N ASN A 41 6.91 -3.35 -3.65
CA ASN A 41 5.94 -4.45 -3.67
C ASN A 41 6.08 -5.38 -4.89
N SER A 42 5.48 -6.57 -4.78
CA SER A 42 5.49 -7.62 -5.80
C SER A 42 4.71 -7.28 -7.08
N ARG A 43 4.25 -6.04 -7.23
CA ARG A 43 3.59 -5.50 -8.43
C ARG A 43 4.49 -4.52 -9.17
N TYR A 44 5.78 -4.59 -8.95
CA TYR A 44 6.75 -3.64 -9.52
C TYR A 44 6.35 -2.19 -9.25
N ALA A 45 5.81 -1.94 -8.06
CA ALA A 45 5.45 -0.60 -7.62
C ALA A 45 6.15 -0.25 -6.32
N TRP A 46 6.50 1.03 -6.19
CA TRP A 46 6.98 1.60 -4.96
C TRP A 46 5.87 2.45 -4.31
N GLN A 47 5.96 2.55 -3.00
CA GLN A 47 5.12 3.46 -2.22
C GLN A 47 6.03 4.34 -1.38
N LEU A 48 5.67 5.61 -1.27
CA LEU A 48 6.26 6.54 -0.32
C LEU A 48 5.14 7.10 0.55
N GLU A 49 5.32 7.05 1.86
CA GLU A 49 4.32 7.42 2.85
C GLU A 49 4.95 8.28 3.93
N LEU A 50 4.26 9.36 4.32
CA LEU A 50 4.50 10.12 5.52
C LEU A 50 3.35 9.88 6.47
N SER A 51 3.62 9.52 7.73
CA SER A 51 2.57 9.25 8.72
C SER A 51 2.87 9.88 10.06
N TYR A 52 1.78 10.18 10.77
CA TYR A 52 1.78 10.58 12.17
C TYR A 52 1.18 9.45 12.99
N GLN A 53 1.77 9.20 14.15
CA GLN A 53 1.38 8.14 15.08
C GLN A 53 1.32 8.71 16.48
N HIS A 54 0.29 8.33 17.23
CA HIS A 54 0.08 8.70 18.62
C HIS A 54 -0.10 7.45 19.48
N ARG A 55 0.55 7.43 20.63
CA ARG A 55 0.44 6.34 21.59
C ARG A 55 -0.85 6.45 22.38
N LEU A 56 -1.71 5.42 22.30
CA LEU A 56 -2.91 5.31 23.10
C LEU A 56 -2.67 4.50 24.39
N LEU A 57 -1.91 3.41 24.29
CA LEU A 57 -1.60 2.49 25.39
C LEU A 57 -0.12 2.11 25.29
N PRO A 58 0.49 1.56 26.33
CA PRO A 58 1.92 1.22 26.34
C PRO A 58 2.40 0.39 25.14
N PHE A 59 1.52 -0.42 24.57
CA PHE A 59 1.84 -1.32 23.43
C PHE A 59 1.04 -1.02 22.19
N VAL A 60 0.16 0.00 22.21
CA VAL A 60 -0.79 0.26 21.14
C VAL A 60 -0.70 1.71 20.73
N ASP A 61 -0.36 1.89 19.48
CA ASP A 61 -0.34 3.20 18.84
C ASP A 61 -1.42 3.25 17.75
N VAL A 62 -1.94 4.44 17.48
CA VAL A 62 -2.80 4.72 16.31
C VAL A 62 -2.12 5.71 15.41
N GLY A 63 -2.28 5.54 14.12
CA GLY A 63 -1.65 6.43 13.16
C GLY A 63 -2.49 6.65 11.92
N ILE A 64 -2.12 7.71 11.23
CA ILE A 64 -2.62 8.02 9.90
C ILE A 64 -1.47 8.46 9.01
N GLY A 65 -1.37 7.83 7.84
CA GLY A 65 -0.41 8.19 6.81
C GLY A 65 -1.09 8.73 5.56
N ALA A 66 -0.32 9.45 4.77
CA ALA A 66 -0.67 9.83 3.41
C ALA A 66 0.53 9.54 2.51
N GLY A 67 0.27 9.09 1.31
CA GLY A 67 1.36 8.69 0.42
C GLY A 67 0.94 8.53 -1.03
N MET A 68 1.92 8.13 -1.81
CA MET A 68 1.74 7.82 -3.22
C MET A 68 2.29 6.43 -3.54
N LEU A 69 1.63 5.77 -4.47
CA LEU A 69 2.05 4.53 -5.08
C LEU A 69 2.29 4.79 -6.56
N LYS A 70 3.41 4.30 -7.09
CA LYS A 70 3.71 4.38 -8.52
C LYS A 70 4.37 3.10 -9.00
N GLN A 71 3.91 2.60 -10.12
CA GLN A 71 4.52 1.47 -10.82
C GLN A 71 5.81 1.93 -11.50
N TRP A 72 6.92 1.17 -11.38
CA TRP A 72 8.18 1.49 -12.05
C TRP A 72 8.39 0.68 -13.33
N TYR A 73 7.73 -0.47 -13.45
CA TYR A 73 7.84 -1.36 -14.59
C TYR A 73 6.47 -1.61 -15.21
N ASP A 74 6.40 -1.66 -16.51
CA ASP A 74 5.20 -2.04 -17.25
C ASP A 74 5.15 -3.54 -17.38
N ASP A 75 4.20 -4.15 -16.66
CA ASP A 75 3.87 -5.58 -16.81
C ASP A 75 2.88 -5.82 -17.96
N ALA A 76 2.31 -4.74 -18.50
CA ALA A 76 1.36 -4.80 -19.58
C ALA A 76 2.07 -4.55 -20.91
N GLU A 77 1.95 -5.46 -21.85
CA GLU A 77 2.01 -5.11 -23.26
C GLU A 77 1.12 -3.89 -23.47
N VAL A 78 1.62 -2.94 -24.25
CA VAL A 78 0.90 -1.70 -24.55
C VAL A 78 -0.55 -2.03 -24.89
N ALA A 79 -1.48 -1.64 -24.01
CA ALA A 79 -2.88 -1.93 -24.25
C ALA A 79 -3.33 -1.23 -25.52
N SER A 80 -3.69 -2.01 -26.51
CA SER A 80 -4.14 -1.58 -27.83
C SER A 80 -5.14 -2.59 -28.38
N GLY A 81 -5.88 -2.21 -29.39
CA GLY A 81 -6.86 -3.12 -30.00
C GLY A 81 -7.74 -2.43 -31.03
N ASP A 82 -8.73 -3.17 -31.48
CA ASP A 82 -9.72 -2.66 -32.45
C ASP A 82 -10.81 -1.88 -31.72
N VAL A 83 -11.35 -0.87 -32.41
CA VAL A 83 -12.47 -0.06 -31.92
C VAL A 83 -13.39 0.31 -33.08
N ALA A 84 -14.70 0.39 -32.80
CA ALA A 84 -15.70 0.96 -33.71
C ALA A 84 -16.09 2.34 -33.21
N TYR A 85 -15.36 3.37 -33.67
CA TYR A 85 -15.61 4.75 -33.27
C TYR A 85 -15.34 5.71 -34.42
N LYS A 86 -16.40 6.33 -34.98
CA LYS A 86 -16.34 7.19 -36.18
C LYS A 86 -15.58 6.47 -37.33
N GLU A 87 -14.52 7.13 -37.87
CA GLU A 87 -13.59 6.58 -38.85
C GLU A 87 -12.42 5.80 -38.27
N TYR A 88 -12.31 5.72 -36.91
CA TYR A 88 -11.21 5.05 -36.24
C TYR A 88 -11.47 3.57 -36.12
N THR A 89 -10.47 2.77 -36.47
CA THR A 89 -10.55 1.30 -36.45
C THR A 89 -9.73 0.67 -35.33
N SER A 90 -8.77 1.42 -34.76
CA SER A 90 -7.92 0.93 -33.69
C SER A 90 -7.68 2.01 -32.61
N TRP A 91 -7.20 1.58 -31.48
CA TRP A 91 -6.85 2.46 -30.37
C TRP A 91 -5.57 1.96 -29.68
N ARG A 92 -4.89 2.87 -29.00
CA ARG A 92 -3.78 2.56 -28.10
C ARG A 92 -3.87 3.38 -26.82
N LEU A 93 -3.34 2.83 -25.74
CA LEU A 93 -3.15 3.57 -24.50
C LEU A 93 -2.05 4.63 -24.70
N SER A 94 -2.21 5.81 -24.10
CA SER A 94 -1.18 6.85 -24.11
C SER A 94 0.04 6.38 -23.29
N GLU A 95 1.25 6.75 -23.76
CA GLU A 95 2.52 6.39 -23.11
C GLU A 95 2.61 6.88 -21.67
N ASP A 96 2.05 8.06 -21.37
CA ASP A 96 2.02 8.62 -20.02
C ASP A 96 1.18 7.78 -19.03
N ASP A 97 0.24 6.99 -19.56
CA ASP A 97 -0.70 6.19 -18.80
C ASP A 97 -0.33 4.70 -18.69
N TYR A 98 0.83 4.28 -19.18
CA TYR A 98 1.26 2.89 -19.05
C TYR A 98 1.42 2.47 -17.58
N ARG A 99 1.84 3.38 -16.72
CA ARG A 99 2.11 3.12 -15.31
C ARG A 99 0.97 3.59 -14.42
N VAL A 100 0.56 2.73 -13.51
CA VAL A 100 -0.42 3.10 -12.49
C VAL A 100 0.22 4.01 -11.46
N GLN A 101 -0.46 5.12 -11.16
CA GLN A 101 -0.10 6.02 -10.07
C GLN A 101 -1.34 6.31 -9.23
N LYS A 102 -1.22 6.21 -7.88
CA LYS A 102 -2.31 6.43 -6.94
C LYS A 102 -1.84 7.23 -5.74
N LEU A 103 -2.70 8.11 -5.26
CA LEU A 103 -2.58 8.71 -3.94
C LEU A 103 -3.41 7.89 -2.96
N PHE A 104 -2.96 7.80 -1.72
CA PHE A 104 -3.67 7.09 -0.67
C PHE A 104 -3.55 7.79 0.69
N ALA A 105 -4.54 7.52 1.56
CA ALA A 105 -4.45 7.72 3.00
C ALA A 105 -4.44 6.33 3.68
N ARG A 106 -3.78 6.24 4.85
CA ARG A 106 -3.59 4.96 5.54
C ARG A 106 -3.81 5.10 7.05
N PRO A 107 -5.05 5.02 7.55
CA PRO A 107 -5.29 4.83 8.97
C PRO A 107 -4.86 3.43 9.40
N TYR A 108 -4.20 3.33 10.57
CA TYR A 108 -3.72 2.06 11.11
C TYR A 108 -3.65 2.05 12.63
N VAL A 109 -3.60 0.85 13.17
CA VAL A 109 -3.23 0.55 14.55
C VAL A 109 -1.89 -0.19 14.51
N GLN A 110 -0.98 0.16 15.40
CA GLN A 110 0.27 -0.56 15.62
C GLN A 110 0.25 -1.20 16.99
N VAL A 111 0.66 -2.45 17.04
CA VAL A 111 0.93 -3.19 18.29
C VAL A 111 2.41 -3.48 18.34
N SER A 112 3.06 -3.16 19.45
CA SER A 112 4.49 -3.36 19.66
C SER A 112 4.74 -4.29 20.85
N THR A 113 5.81 -5.09 20.77
CA THR A 113 6.30 -5.82 21.94
C THR A 113 6.98 -4.84 22.90
N PRO A 114 7.19 -5.25 24.17
CA PRO A 114 8.21 -4.63 25.00
C PRO A 114 9.58 -4.65 24.32
N GLU A 115 10.50 -3.88 24.82
CA GLU A 115 11.90 -3.93 24.36
C GLU A 115 12.46 -5.31 24.62
N LEU A 116 12.81 -6.01 23.52
CA LEU A 116 13.39 -7.34 23.58
C LEU A 116 14.88 -7.30 23.95
N TRP A 117 15.50 -6.18 23.63
CA TRP A 117 16.90 -5.92 23.95
C TRP A 117 17.13 -4.42 24.12
N HIS A 118 17.96 -4.06 25.10
CA HIS A 118 18.32 -2.69 25.41
C HIS A 118 19.82 -2.61 25.74
N SER A 119 20.54 -1.64 25.18
CA SER A 119 21.94 -1.36 25.50
C SER A 119 22.25 0.11 25.31
N GLY A 120 22.47 0.83 26.40
CA GLY A 120 22.65 2.28 26.39
C GLY A 120 21.41 2.98 25.86
N SER A 121 21.54 3.78 24.80
CA SER A 121 20.41 4.47 24.12
C SER A 121 19.77 3.64 23.00
N CYS A 122 20.30 2.47 22.68
CA CYS A 122 19.76 1.57 21.67
C CYS A 122 18.72 0.61 22.26
N HIS A 123 17.59 0.46 21.57
CA HIS A 123 16.59 -0.55 21.89
C HIS A 123 16.12 -1.30 20.65
N PHE A 124 15.61 -2.50 20.85
CA PHE A 124 15.11 -3.38 19.80
C PHE A 124 13.74 -3.92 20.19
N ARG A 125 12.77 -3.87 19.28
CA ARG A 125 11.43 -4.42 19.50
C ARG A 125 10.83 -4.95 18.19
N LEU A 126 9.79 -5.75 18.32
CA LEU A 126 8.92 -6.14 17.20
C LEU A 126 7.67 -5.28 17.22
N ASN A 127 7.20 -4.92 16.06
CA ASN A 127 5.90 -4.26 15.91
C ASN A 127 5.11 -4.82 14.73
N THR A 128 3.82 -4.59 14.75
CA THR A 128 2.92 -4.98 13.66
C THR A 128 1.89 -3.88 13.48
N GLN A 129 1.85 -3.31 12.29
CA GLN A 129 0.79 -2.38 11.88
C GLN A 129 -0.29 -3.15 11.14
N ALA A 130 -1.55 -2.82 11.41
CA ALA A 130 -2.71 -3.32 10.68
C ALA A 130 -3.69 -2.19 10.41
N GLY A 131 -4.28 -2.15 9.23
CA GLY A 131 -5.19 -1.07 8.87
C GLY A 131 -5.75 -1.20 7.46
N VAL A 132 -6.16 -0.07 6.92
CA VAL A 132 -6.73 0.02 5.58
C VAL A 132 -6.05 1.15 4.81
N MET A 133 -5.53 0.85 3.63
CA MET A 133 -5.08 1.86 2.69
C MET A 133 -6.29 2.30 1.85
N LEU A 134 -6.64 3.58 1.95
CA LEU A 134 -7.73 4.23 1.24
C LEU A 134 -7.16 4.95 0.04
N MET A 135 -7.33 4.39 -1.14
CA MET A 135 -6.89 5.00 -2.40
C MET A 135 -7.90 6.01 -2.90
N LEU A 136 -7.42 7.06 -3.59
CA LEU A 136 -8.30 7.99 -4.28
C LEU A 136 -9.21 7.21 -5.25
N PRO A 137 -10.57 7.28 -5.11
CA PRO A 137 -11.49 6.44 -5.87
C PRO A 137 -11.72 6.98 -7.29
N TYR A 138 -10.64 7.24 -7.99
CA TYR A 138 -10.65 7.79 -9.34
C TYR A 138 -9.41 7.33 -10.12
N GLU A 139 -9.60 7.00 -11.40
CA GLU A 139 -8.53 6.80 -12.36
C GLU A 139 -8.97 7.28 -13.73
N SER A 140 -8.05 7.91 -14.45
CA SER A 140 -8.23 8.31 -15.85
C SER A 140 -7.08 7.75 -16.67
N VAL A 141 -7.37 7.46 -17.94
CA VAL A 141 -6.37 7.06 -18.94
C VAL A 141 -6.64 7.80 -20.26
N GLY A 142 -5.58 8.20 -20.92
CA GLY A 142 -5.62 8.73 -22.28
C GLY A 142 -5.65 7.60 -23.30
N ILE A 143 -6.57 7.69 -24.22
CA ILE A 143 -6.72 6.77 -25.36
C ILE A 143 -6.50 7.55 -26.63
N THR A 144 -5.57 7.07 -27.46
CA THR A 144 -5.34 7.58 -28.81
C THR A 144 -6.05 6.67 -29.80
N TYR A 145 -6.97 7.21 -30.59
CA TYR A 145 -7.70 6.53 -31.64
C TYR A 145 -7.00 6.73 -32.97
N LEU A 146 -6.90 5.67 -33.77
CA LEU A 146 -6.14 5.61 -35.02
C LEU A 146 -7.05 5.14 -36.15
N ASN A 147 -6.95 5.79 -37.32
CA ASN A 147 -7.67 5.39 -38.54
C ASN A 147 -6.76 4.80 -39.62
N GLY A 148 -5.48 4.58 -39.30
CA GLY A 148 -4.47 4.06 -40.23
C GLY A 148 -3.86 5.12 -41.14
N ARG A 149 -4.28 6.40 -41.04
CA ARG A 149 -3.71 7.50 -41.79
C ARG A 149 -2.69 8.28 -40.94
N PRO A 150 -1.54 8.65 -41.47
CA PRO A 150 -0.58 9.49 -40.77
C PRO A 150 -1.21 10.83 -40.34
N HIS A 151 -0.99 11.21 -39.08
CA HIS A 151 -1.43 12.47 -38.46
C HIS A 151 -2.95 12.64 -38.26
N GLU A 152 -3.77 11.62 -38.48
CA GLU A 152 -5.20 11.62 -38.16
C GLU A 152 -5.43 10.78 -36.89
N GLU A 153 -5.07 11.33 -35.74
CA GLU A 153 -5.26 10.70 -34.42
C GLU A 153 -6.19 11.57 -33.58
N GLU A 154 -7.10 10.94 -32.85
CA GLU A 154 -7.96 11.62 -31.87
C GLU A 154 -7.58 11.14 -30.46
N TYR A 155 -7.19 12.06 -29.58
CA TYR A 155 -6.88 11.75 -28.17
C TYR A 155 -8.08 12.05 -27.29
N LYS A 156 -8.44 11.10 -26.41
CA LYS A 156 -9.50 11.25 -25.40
C LYS A 156 -9.12 10.67 -24.07
N ILE A 157 -9.56 11.33 -22.99
CA ILE A 157 -9.41 10.85 -21.64
C ILE A 157 -10.69 10.09 -21.23
N HIS A 158 -10.52 8.86 -20.77
CA HIS A 158 -11.58 8.04 -20.20
C HIS A 158 -11.30 7.79 -18.73
N SER A 159 -12.31 7.89 -17.89
CA SER A 159 -12.15 7.79 -16.45
C SER A 159 -13.17 6.86 -15.81
N THR A 160 -12.86 6.39 -14.61
CA THR A 160 -13.74 5.58 -13.79
C THR A 160 -13.55 5.88 -12.32
N SER A 161 -14.64 5.76 -11.56
CA SER A 161 -14.61 5.72 -10.09
C SER A 161 -14.86 4.31 -9.54
N LYS A 162 -15.02 3.32 -10.43
CA LYS A 162 -15.28 1.93 -10.05
C LYS A 162 -13.97 1.18 -9.90
N GLY A 163 -13.68 0.68 -8.70
CA GLY A 163 -12.48 -0.08 -8.40
C GLY A 163 -12.31 -0.32 -6.91
N GLN A 164 -11.21 -0.97 -6.54
CA GLN A 164 -10.87 -1.22 -5.14
C GLN A 164 -10.24 0.05 -4.54
N TRP A 165 -11.02 0.80 -3.77
CA TRP A 165 -10.54 2.00 -3.09
C TRP A 165 -10.09 1.76 -1.66
N ALA A 166 -10.50 0.65 -1.02
CA ALA A 166 -10.10 0.25 0.33
C ALA A 166 -9.34 -1.08 0.29
N VAL A 167 -8.11 -1.07 0.80
CA VAL A 167 -7.18 -2.18 0.75
C VAL A 167 -6.70 -2.50 2.17
N PRO A 168 -7.18 -3.58 2.81
CA PRO A 168 -6.65 -4.03 4.08
C PRO A 168 -5.20 -4.46 3.94
N PHE A 169 -4.39 -4.17 4.97
CA PHE A 169 -2.98 -4.53 5.02
C PHE A 169 -2.55 -4.93 6.44
N VAL A 170 -1.42 -5.66 6.49
CA VAL A 170 -0.68 -5.97 7.72
C VAL A 170 0.81 -5.81 7.44
N ARG A 171 1.54 -5.17 8.36
CA ARG A 171 2.99 -4.90 8.28
C ARG A 171 3.70 -5.37 9.56
N PRO A 172 4.13 -6.62 9.67
CA PRO A 172 5.08 -7.03 10.71
C PRO A 172 6.45 -6.42 10.42
N ALA A 173 7.12 -5.94 11.48
CA ALA A 173 8.41 -5.30 11.40
C ALA A 173 9.27 -5.54 12.63
N VAL A 174 10.55 -5.37 12.40
CA VAL A 174 11.60 -5.25 13.39
C VAL A 174 11.97 -3.78 13.49
N GLU A 175 12.02 -3.24 14.68
CA GLU A 175 12.39 -1.85 14.94
C GLU A 175 13.63 -1.79 15.83
N MET A 176 14.55 -0.95 15.44
CA MET A 176 15.70 -0.51 16.23
C MET A 176 15.57 1.00 16.46
N GLY A 177 15.62 1.41 17.71
CA GLY A 177 15.60 2.83 18.08
C GLY A 177 16.89 3.26 18.75
N ILE A 178 17.27 4.51 18.51
CA ILE A 178 18.39 5.19 19.15
C ILE A 178 17.87 6.55 19.58
N GLU A 179 17.71 6.74 20.89
CA GLU A 179 17.10 7.96 21.47
C GLU A 179 15.72 8.22 20.85
N ASP A 180 15.58 9.32 20.10
CA ASP A 180 14.34 9.75 19.46
C ASP A 180 14.18 9.24 18.04
N LEU A 181 15.24 8.67 17.48
CA LEU A 181 15.24 8.14 16.12
C LEU A 181 14.93 6.65 16.13
N GLY A 182 14.07 6.21 15.23
CA GLY A 182 13.76 4.81 14.99
C GLY A 182 14.00 4.43 13.54
N PHE A 183 14.46 3.22 13.35
CA PHE A 183 14.56 2.56 12.07
C PHE A 183 13.81 1.24 12.13
N SER A 184 12.89 1.01 11.20
CA SER A 184 12.21 -0.28 11.12
C SER A 184 12.25 -0.85 9.71
N MET A 185 12.31 -2.17 9.64
CA MET A 185 12.23 -2.92 8.39
C MET A 185 11.27 -4.10 8.55
N GLY A 186 10.57 -4.43 7.48
CA GLY A 186 9.61 -5.51 7.55
C GLY A 186 8.97 -5.86 6.23
N ALA A 187 7.90 -6.65 6.31
CA ALA A 187 7.11 -7.05 5.17
C ALA A 187 5.71 -6.43 5.23
N GLU A 188 5.18 -6.05 4.08
CA GLU A 188 3.77 -5.66 3.93
C GLU A 188 3.01 -6.76 3.21
N PHE A 189 1.85 -7.10 3.71
CA PHE A 189 0.89 -8.02 3.09
C PHE A 189 -0.43 -7.29 2.91
N SER A 190 -0.98 -7.31 1.70
CA SER A 190 -2.21 -6.60 1.39
C SER A 190 -3.03 -7.31 0.32
N THR A 191 -4.28 -6.86 0.16
CA THR A 191 -5.14 -7.31 -0.94
C THR A 191 -5.11 -6.33 -2.11
N LEU A 192 -4.04 -5.56 -2.26
CA LEU A 192 -3.89 -4.56 -3.30
C LEU A 192 -3.99 -5.16 -4.69
N ASP A 193 -4.98 -4.71 -5.44
CA ASP A 193 -5.14 -4.97 -6.85
C ASP A 193 -4.93 -3.65 -7.63
N ILE A 194 -3.69 -3.44 -8.05
CA ILE A 194 -3.24 -2.18 -8.64
C ILE A 194 -4.01 -1.78 -9.91
N TYR A 195 -4.52 -2.77 -10.66
CA TYR A 195 -5.27 -2.56 -11.90
C TYR A 195 -6.79 -2.56 -11.71
N SER A 196 -7.27 -2.60 -10.47
CA SER A 196 -8.70 -2.70 -10.17
C SER A 196 -9.55 -1.62 -10.83
N PHE A 197 -9.08 -0.37 -10.85
CA PHE A 197 -9.78 0.72 -11.53
C PHE A 197 -9.67 0.60 -13.06
N ARG A 198 -8.49 0.32 -13.60
CA ARG A 198 -8.26 0.23 -15.06
C ARG A 198 -9.14 -0.80 -15.71
N ARG A 199 -9.33 -1.98 -15.10
CA ARG A 199 -10.25 -2.99 -15.61
C ARG A 199 -11.70 -2.51 -15.72
N ASN A 200 -12.10 -1.49 -14.97
CA ASN A 200 -13.44 -0.92 -15.01
C ASN A 200 -13.60 0.22 -16.03
N ILE A 201 -12.55 0.59 -16.73
CA ILE A 201 -12.64 1.59 -17.82
C ILE A 201 -13.30 0.94 -19.04
N ARG A 202 -14.29 1.63 -19.58
CA ARG A 202 -15.02 1.24 -20.78
C ARG A 202 -15.17 2.44 -21.69
N PHE A 203 -15.00 2.21 -22.97
CA PHE A 203 -15.19 3.23 -24.00
C PHE A 203 -15.69 2.56 -25.29
N HIS A 204 -16.69 3.16 -25.91
CA HIS A 204 -17.36 2.61 -27.10
C HIS A 204 -17.72 1.12 -26.91
N ASN A 205 -17.20 0.24 -27.76
CA ASN A 205 -17.38 -1.22 -27.70
C ASN A 205 -16.23 -1.94 -26.97
N VAL A 206 -15.29 -1.20 -26.40
CA VAL A 206 -14.08 -1.76 -25.73
C VAL A 206 -14.28 -1.80 -24.21
N SER A 207 -13.87 -2.91 -23.61
CA SER A 207 -13.75 -3.08 -22.16
C SER A 207 -12.32 -3.48 -21.82
N MET A 208 -11.71 -2.80 -20.86
CA MET A 208 -10.35 -3.11 -20.39
C MET A 208 -10.31 -4.27 -19.36
N ASP A 209 -11.44 -4.90 -19.04
CA ASP A 209 -11.52 -5.93 -17.99
C ASP A 209 -10.64 -7.16 -18.27
N GLY A 210 -10.52 -7.57 -19.53
CA GLY A 210 -9.68 -8.71 -19.93
C GLY A 210 -8.19 -8.39 -20.16
N MET A 211 -7.80 -7.12 -20.10
CA MET A 211 -6.44 -6.67 -20.46
C MET A 211 -5.46 -6.69 -19.30
N TYR A 212 -5.96 -6.70 -18.08
CA TYR A 212 -5.14 -6.64 -16.87
C TYR A 212 -5.47 -7.78 -15.93
N GLU A 213 -4.43 -8.50 -15.49
CA GLU A 213 -4.59 -9.61 -14.55
C GLU A 213 -5.18 -9.13 -13.22
N LYS A 214 -6.18 -9.89 -12.73
CA LYS A 214 -6.75 -9.67 -11.39
C LYS A 214 -5.92 -10.41 -10.36
N LYS A 215 -5.30 -9.66 -9.46
CA LYS A 215 -4.49 -10.23 -8.38
C LYS A 215 -5.14 -9.90 -7.03
N ARG A 216 -5.24 -10.92 -6.16
CA ARG A 216 -5.93 -10.82 -4.87
C ARG A 216 -4.98 -10.62 -3.69
N PHE A 217 -3.70 -10.77 -3.92
CA PHE A 217 -2.69 -10.71 -2.88
C PHE A 217 -1.44 -10.02 -3.40
N THR A 218 -0.94 -9.09 -2.60
CA THR A 218 0.30 -8.35 -2.86
C THR A 218 1.13 -8.40 -1.59
N TRP A 219 2.41 -8.67 -1.73
CA TRP A 219 3.38 -8.55 -0.66
C TRP A 219 4.47 -7.56 -1.05
N GLY A 220 5.17 -7.04 -0.07
CA GLY A 220 6.26 -6.10 -0.28
C GLY A 220 7.21 -6.10 0.90
N VAL A 221 8.32 -5.42 0.74
CA VAL A 221 9.25 -5.10 1.81
C VAL A 221 9.25 -3.60 2.02
N PHE A 222 9.40 -3.16 3.26
CA PHE A 222 9.44 -1.74 3.57
C PHE A 222 10.58 -1.39 4.53
N LEU A 223 11.01 -0.13 4.43
CA LEU A 223 11.89 0.54 5.36
C LEU A 223 11.17 1.77 5.90
N ASN A 224 11.30 2.02 7.18
CA ASN A 224 10.69 3.16 7.85
C ASN A 224 11.72 3.87 8.73
N LEU A 225 11.76 5.18 8.61
CA LEU A 225 12.46 6.08 9.50
C LEU A 225 11.44 6.82 10.37
N SER A 226 11.69 6.92 11.65
CA SER A 226 10.80 7.56 12.58
C SER A 226 11.52 8.53 13.52
N TYR A 227 10.80 9.57 13.91
CA TYR A 227 11.22 10.54 14.91
C TYR A 227 10.12 10.67 15.97
N SER A 228 10.48 10.47 17.22
CA SER A 228 9.57 10.54 18.38
C SER A 228 9.77 11.84 19.15
N PHE A 229 8.67 12.48 19.62
CA PHE A 229 8.69 13.77 20.33
C PHE A 229 7.56 13.90 21.34
#